data_1edd63a91a71b9a36191d73149f19602
#
_entry.id   1edd63a91a71b9a36191d73149f19602
#
_cell.length_a   1.000
_cell.length_b   1.000
_cell.length_c   1.000
_cell.angle_alpha   90.00
_cell.angle_beta   90.00
_cell.angle_gamma   90.00
#
_symmetry.space_group_name_H-M   'P 1'
#
loop_
_entity.id
_entity.type
_entity.pdbx_description
1 polymer ?
#
loop_
_entity_poly.entity_id
_entity_poly.type
_entity_poly.pdbx_seq_one_letter_code
_entity_poly.pdbx_strand_id
1 'polypeptide(L)'
;MKEQLATIWRMNVTHPSFAGLDLLASAVLLIDDGLLIRYINAAGENLLGVSGRSVIGKTLAAACTCSATLQSALNNGLNNNWGYTGQNIELLRGDGERLHINCTVTPLRPELAPGARLLLELQPIEHHLAATREEHLIEQQQASRELIRNLAHEIKNPLGGIRGAAQLLEYELPNPALKEYTQVIIKEADRLQDLMQRLLRPHRPMLPTTVNIHEILERVRSLLKAEFPGMLTIVRDYDTSLPELVGDREQLIQAVLNVARNAAQAMAGDGEIVLRTRVLRQVTLAKKRYRMAMELKVIDNGPGIPDDIRERMFYPLVSGREGGSGLGLTIAQNFVQHHHGTIDCISRPGQTVFTIRLPVEPV
;
A
#
# COMPACT_ATOMS: atom_id res chain seq x y z
N MET A 1 41.98 -29.68 2.38
CA MET A 1 41.73 -28.78 1.24
C MET A 1 40.27 -28.73 0.78
N LYS A 2 39.46 -29.81 0.90
CA LYS A 2 38.00 -29.78 0.63
C LYS A 2 37.18 -29.10 1.72
N GLU A 3 37.56 -29.17 2.99
CA GLU A 3 36.85 -28.55 4.12
C GLU A 3 37.11 -27.04 4.23
N GLN A 4 38.27 -26.54 3.80
CA GLN A 4 38.55 -25.10 3.79
C GLN A 4 37.76 -24.36 2.67
N LEU A 5 37.49 -25.00 1.56
CA LEU A 5 36.64 -24.46 0.50
C LEU A 5 35.16 -24.37 0.95
N ALA A 6 34.68 -25.32 1.78
CA ALA A 6 33.33 -25.29 2.31
C ALA A 6 33.11 -24.16 3.35
N THR A 7 34.16 -23.72 4.03
CA THR A 7 34.09 -22.63 5.03
C THR A 7 34.11 -21.24 4.38
N ILE A 8 34.76 -21.07 3.23
CA ILE A 8 34.77 -19.81 2.46
C ILE A 8 33.42 -19.54 1.80
N TRP A 9 32.62 -20.58 1.51
CA TRP A 9 31.28 -20.45 0.96
C TRP A 9 30.20 -20.01 1.99
N ARG A 10 30.52 -20.01 3.27
CA ARG A 10 29.60 -19.57 4.36
C ARG A 10 29.63 -18.06 4.64
N MET A 11 30.54 -17.30 4.04
CA MET A 11 30.69 -15.87 4.26
C MET A 11 30.80 -15.12 2.94
N ASN A 12 29.70 -14.93 2.22
CA ASN A 12 29.39 -13.70 1.49
C ASN A 12 28.10 -13.84 0.67
N VAL A 13 27.13 -13.03 1.01
CA VAL A 13 25.76 -13.03 0.47
C VAL A 13 25.66 -12.38 -0.93
N THR A 14 26.78 -11.97 -1.52
CA THR A 14 26.78 -11.39 -2.87
C THR A 14 27.96 -11.93 -3.67
N HIS A 15 27.69 -12.96 -4.48
CA HIS A 15 28.66 -13.34 -5.52
C HIS A 15 28.67 -12.20 -6.55
N PRO A 16 29.82 -11.57 -6.86
CA PRO A 16 29.88 -10.46 -7.83
C PRO A 16 29.37 -10.85 -9.22
N SER A 17 29.26 -12.14 -9.51
CA SER A 17 28.74 -12.68 -10.77
C SER A 17 27.23 -12.49 -10.97
N PHE A 18 26.44 -12.24 -9.92
CA PHE A 18 24.98 -12.15 -10.02
C PHE A 18 24.43 -10.74 -9.71
N ALA A 19 25.30 -9.76 -9.47
CA ALA A 19 24.89 -8.39 -9.15
C ALA A 19 23.97 -7.76 -10.23
N GLY A 20 24.09 -8.20 -11.49
CA GLY A 20 23.18 -7.78 -12.56
C GLY A 20 21.73 -8.27 -12.37
N LEU A 21 21.50 -9.40 -11.72
CA LEU A 21 20.17 -9.94 -11.48
C LEU A 21 19.40 -9.14 -10.42
N ASP A 22 20.09 -8.44 -9.52
CA ASP A 22 19.47 -7.53 -8.54
C ASP A 22 18.86 -6.27 -9.18
N LEU A 23 19.27 -5.98 -10.43
CA LEU A 23 18.72 -4.86 -11.19
C LEU A 23 17.40 -5.21 -11.90
N LEU A 24 17.03 -6.48 -11.97
CA LEU A 24 15.81 -6.91 -12.63
C LEU A 24 14.60 -6.62 -11.75
N ALA A 25 13.51 -6.21 -12.40
CA ALA A 25 12.21 -6.01 -11.73
C ALA A 25 11.47 -7.33 -11.52
N SER A 26 11.77 -8.37 -12.32
CA SER A 26 11.24 -9.72 -12.13
C SER A 26 11.92 -10.43 -10.96
N ALA A 27 11.18 -11.24 -10.25
CA ALA A 27 11.72 -12.09 -9.20
C ALA A 27 12.54 -13.21 -9.83
N VAL A 28 13.83 -13.32 -9.46
CA VAL A 28 14.76 -14.32 -9.98
C VAL A 28 15.33 -15.14 -8.84
N LEU A 29 15.24 -16.49 -9.01
CA LEU A 29 15.85 -17.45 -8.12
C LEU A 29 16.78 -18.38 -8.90
N LEU A 30 17.92 -18.72 -8.31
CA LEU A 30 18.80 -19.78 -8.78
C LEU A 30 18.71 -20.98 -7.84
N ILE A 31 18.52 -22.16 -8.41
CA ILE A 31 18.25 -23.41 -7.68
C ILE A 31 19.24 -24.47 -8.14
N ASP A 32 19.70 -25.31 -7.21
CA ASP A 32 20.61 -26.43 -7.50
C ASP A 32 19.86 -27.74 -7.79
N ASP A 33 20.63 -28.83 -7.93
CA ASP A 33 20.12 -30.19 -8.19
C ASP A 33 19.20 -30.71 -7.07
N GLY A 34 19.36 -30.24 -5.84
CA GLY A 34 18.54 -30.59 -4.69
C GLY A 34 17.34 -29.67 -4.44
N LEU A 35 17.02 -28.80 -5.42
CA LEU A 35 16.01 -27.75 -5.28
C LEU A 35 16.33 -26.77 -4.13
N LEU A 36 17.60 -26.61 -3.76
CA LEU A 36 18.03 -25.63 -2.77
C LEU A 36 18.24 -24.27 -3.44
N ILE A 37 17.74 -23.23 -2.80
CA ILE A 37 17.89 -21.84 -3.25
C ILE A 37 19.35 -21.43 -3.06
N ARG A 38 20.04 -21.10 -4.15
CA ARG A 38 21.43 -20.61 -4.16
C ARG A 38 21.51 -19.10 -4.25
N TYR A 39 20.51 -18.50 -4.87
CA TYR A 39 20.40 -17.06 -4.99
C TYR A 39 18.93 -16.66 -5.12
N ILE A 40 18.61 -15.51 -4.60
CA ILE A 40 17.33 -14.82 -4.77
C ILE A 40 17.61 -13.33 -4.87
N ASN A 41 17.06 -12.66 -5.89
CA ASN A 41 17.19 -11.20 -6.02
C ASN A 41 16.20 -10.46 -5.14
N ALA A 42 16.38 -9.13 -5.01
CA ALA A 42 15.51 -8.29 -4.19
C ALA A 42 14.03 -8.34 -4.59
N ALA A 43 13.73 -8.45 -5.89
CA ALA A 43 12.36 -8.63 -6.37
C ALA A 43 11.75 -9.98 -5.92
N GLY A 44 12.56 -11.04 -5.88
CA GLY A 44 12.16 -12.35 -5.36
C GLY A 44 11.93 -12.34 -3.85
N GLU A 45 12.79 -11.66 -3.08
CA GLU A 45 12.58 -11.46 -1.64
C GLU A 45 11.24 -10.77 -1.37
N ASN A 46 10.94 -9.71 -2.11
CA ASN A 46 9.69 -8.95 -1.99
C ASN A 46 8.46 -9.80 -2.38
N LEU A 47 8.54 -10.51 -3.52
CA LEU A 47 7.43 -11.33 -4.03
C LEU A 47 7.07 -12.45 -3.05
N LEU A 48 8.09 -13.16 -2.55
CA LEU A 48 7.90 -14.30 -1.65
C LEU A 48 7.76 -13.90 -0.16
N GLY A 49 7.99 -12.63 0.18
CA GLY A 49 7.92 -12.13 1.56
C GLY A 49 8.99 -12.73 2.46
N VAL A 50 10.16 -13.07 1.91
CA VAL A 50 11.25 -13.74 2.62
C VAL A 50 12.54 -12.94 2.52
N SER A 51 13.46 -13.12 3.47
CA SER A 51 14.82 -12.59 3.36
C SER A 51 15.73 -13.65 2.72
N GLY A 52 16.58 -13.26 1.77
CA GLY A 52 17.56 -14.16 1.16
C GLY A 52 18.42 -14.88 2.19
N ARG A 53 18.80 -14.17 3.26
CA ARG A 53 19.54 -14.79 4.39
C ARG A 53 18.81 -15.94 5.06
N SER A 54 17.48 -15.91 5.04
CA SER A 54 16.66 -16.93 5.69
C SER A 54 16.37 -18.15 4.81
N VAL A 55 16.49 -18.02 3.47
CA VAL A 55 16.08 -19.06 2.51
C VAL A 55 17.22 -19.62 1.67
N ILE A 56 18.35 -18.92 1.52
CA ILE A 56 19.55 -19.45 0.84
C ILE A 56 20.04 -20.70 1.55
N GLY A 57 20.25 -21.77 0.78
CA GLY A 57 20.63 -23.10 1.26
C GLY A 57 19.45 -23.95 1.77
N LYS A 58 18.23 -23.43 1.71
CA LYS A 58 17.01 -24.21 2.00
C LYS A 58 16.28 -24.57 0.70
N THR A 59 15.37 -25.54 0.80
CA THR A 59 14.55 -25.94 -0.35
C THR A 59 13.58 -24.82 -0.76
N LEU A 60 13.18 -24.78 -2.01
CA LEU A 60 12.17 -23.85 -2.51
C LEU A 60 10.86 -23.91 -1.70
N ALA A 61 10.52 -25.10 -1.21
CA ALA A 61 9.35 -25.32 -0.34
C ALA A 61 9.40 -24.53 1.00
N ALA A 62 10.59 -24.11 1.44
CA ALA A 62 10.72 -23.27 2.64
C ALA A 62 10.35 -21.80 2.37
N ALA A 63 10.35 -21.37 1.11
CA ALA A 63 9.98 -20.01 0.70
C ALA A 63 8.53 -19.92 0.23
N CYS A 64 8.04 -20.96 -0.45
CA CYS A 64 6.67 -20.98 -0.99
C CYS A 64 6.20 -22.40 -1.27
N THR A 65 4.87 -22.61 -1.25
CA THR A 65 4.28 -23.88 -1.71
C THR A 65 3.98 -23.77 -3.20
N CYS A 66 4.64 -24.61 -3.98
CA CYS A 66 4.49 -24.66 -5.43
C CYS A 66 3.32 -25.56 -5.84
N SER A 67 2.60 -25.17 -6.90
CA SER A 67 1.60 -26.04 -7.53
C SER A 67 2.24 -27.30 -8.12
N ALA A 68 1.45 -28.36 -8.31
CA ALA A 68 1.92 -29.60 -8.92
C ALA A 68 2.53 -29.37 -10.32
N THR A 69 1.98 -28.43 -11.07
CA THR A 69 2.50 -28.04 -12.39
C THR A 69 3.91 -27.47 -12.31
N LEU A 70 4.17 -26.57 -11.36
CA LEU A 70 5.50 -25.98 -11.17
C LEU A 70 6.50 -27.02 -10.68
N GLN A 71 6.10 -27.90 -9.76
CA GLN A 71 6.95 -29.01 -9.31
C GLN A 71 7.35 -29.94 -10.47
N SER A 72 6.40 -30.29 -11.33
CA SER A 72 6.69 -31.08 -12.55
C SER A 72 7.65 -30.35 -13.51
N ALA A 73 7.47 -29.04 -13.67
CA ALA A 73 8.37 -28.24 -14.51
C ALA A 73 9.80 -28.19 -13.96
N LEU A 74 9.97 -28.04 -12.64
CA LEU A 74 11.28 -28.09 -12.00
C LEU A 74 11.98 -29.44 -12.19
N ASN A 75 11.25 -30.54 -11.98
CA ASN A 75 11.79 -31.88 -12.18
C ASN A 75 12.18 -32.15 -13.65
N ASN A 76 11.36 -31.69 -14.58
CA ASN A 76 11.68 -31.80 -16.02
C ASN A 76 12.91 -30.94 -16.40
N GLY A 77 13.05 -29.76 -15.81
CA GLY A 77 14.22 -28.93 -15.99
C GLY A 77 15.50 -29.59 -15.50
N LEU A 78 15.46 -30.24 -14.35
CA LEU A 78 16.62 -30.94 -13.78
C LEU A 78 16.97 -32.23 -14.54
N ASN A 79 15.98 -33.07 -14.86
CA ASN A 79 16.22 -34.41 -15.42
C ASN A 79 16.40 -34.41 -16.94
N ASN A 80 15.58 -33.58 -17.62
CA ASN A 80 15.48 -33.60 -19.08
C ASN A 80 16.10 -32.36 -19.76
N ASN A 81 16.57 -31.40 -18.95
CA ASN A 81 17.06 -30.09 -19.42
C ASN A 81 16.04 -29.32 -20.28
N TRP A 82 14.75 -29.47 -19.93
CA TRP A 82 13.63 -28.79 -20.61
C TRP A 82 13.30 -27.47 -19.93
N GLY A 83 13.28 -26.40 -20.72
CA GLY A 83 12.71 -25.13 -20.27
C GLY A 83 11.19 -25.21 -20.17
N TYR A 84 10.61 -24.42 -19.28
CA TYR A 84 9.17 -24.32 -19.09
C TYR A 84 8.75 -22.86 -18.95
N THR A 85 7.65 -22.50 -19.59
CA THR A 85 6.98 -21.21 -19.37
C THR A 85 5.51 -21.47 -19.10
N GLY A 86 5.04 -21.03 -17.94
CA GLY A 86 3.65 -21.18 -17.53
C GLY A 86 3.04 -19.85 -17.17
N GLN A 87 1.76 -19.69 -17.52
CA GLN A 87 0.98 -18.50 -17.20
C GLN A 87 -0.06 -18.83 -16.13
N ASN A 88 -0.38 -17.86 -15.29
CA ASN A 88 -1.40 -17.96 -14.26
C ASN A 88 -1.20 -19.15 -13.30
N ILE A 89 0.03 -19.32 -12.85
CA ILE A 89 0.37 -20.38 -11.88
C ILE A 89 0.07 -19.86 -10.49
N GLU A 90 -0.70 -20.62 -9.72
CA GLU A 90 -0.94 -20.34 -8.30
C GLU A 90 0.29 -20.75 -7.47
N LEU A 91 0.75 -19.84 -6.63
CA LEU A 91 1.82 -20.02 -5.66
C LEU A 91 1.32 -19.55 -4.30
N LEU A 92 1.50 -20.37 -3.27
CA LEU A 92 1.13 -20.00 -1.91
C LEU A 92 2.38 -19.54 -1.17
N ARG A 93 2.37 -18.29 -0.71
CA ARG A 93 3.43 -17.70 0.09
C ARG A 93 3.41 -18.25 1.53
N GLY A 94 4.54 -18.17 2.22
CA GLY A 94 4.69 -18.72 3.58
C GLY A 94 3.74 -18.13 4.63
N ASP A 95 3.17 -16.94 4.40
CA ASP A 95 2.16 -16.28 5.25
C ASP A 95 0.71 -16.60 4.86
N GLY A 96 0.51 -17.53 3.89
CA GLY A 96 -0.81 -17.97 3.43
C GLY A 96 -1.42 -17.10 2.32
N GLU A 97 -0.72 -16.08 1.81
CA GLU A 97 -1.18 -15.28 0.68
C GLU A 97 -1.04 -16.08 -0.62
N ARG A 98 -2.10 -16.09 -1.44
CA ARG A 98 -2.10 -16.72 -2.77
C ARG A 98 -1.66 -15.70 -3.81
N LEU A 99 -0.64 -16.06 -4.58
CA LEU A 99 -0.11 -15.27 -5.67
C LEU A 99 -0.41 -15.95 -7.00
N HIS A 100 -0.83 -15.18 -7.98
CA HIS A 100 -0.94 -15.61 -9.37
C HIS A 100 0.27 -15.06 -10.14
N ILE A 101 1.07 -15.96 -10.69
CA ILE A 101 2.34 -15.62 -11.34
C ILE A 101 2.45 -16.21 -12.75
N ASN A 102 3.19 -15.53 -13.59
CA ASN A 102 3.82 -16.15 -14.74
C ASN A 102 5.20 -16.66 -14.32
N CYS A 103 5.53 -17.88 -14.66
CA CYS A 103 6.78 -18.51 -14.26
C CYS A 103 7.52 -19.05 -15.48
N THR A 104 8.82 -18.73 -15.57
CA THR A 104 9.74 -19.34 -16.54
C THR A 104 10.81 -20.10 -15.79
N VAL A 105 10.98 -21.37 -16.13
CA VAL A 105 12.05 -22.25 -15.63
C VAL A 105 13.05 -22.48 -16.75
N THR A 106 14.28 -22.05 -16.54
CA THR A 106 15.35 -22.17 -17.53
C THR A 106 16.47 -23.03 -16.97
N PRO A 107 16.79 -24.20 -17.58
CA PRO A 107 17.94 -24.98 -17.19
C PRO A 107 19.24 -24.23 -17.48
N LEU A 108 20.17 -24.27 -16.55
CA LEU A 108 21.45 -23.59 -16.65
C LEU A 108 22.58 -24.58 -16.93
N ARG A 109 23.55 -24.18 -17.77
CA ARG A 109 24.79 -24.89 -17.93
C ARG A 109 25.71 -24.59 -16.74
N PRO A 110 26.43 -25.62 -16.23
CA PRO A 110 27.31 -25.44 -15.05
C PRO A 110 28.37 -24.36 -15.22
N GLU A 111 28.82 -24.12 -16.48
CA GLU A 111 29.83 -23.11 -16.79
C GLU A 111 29.32 -21.68 -16.57
N LEU A 112 28.00 -21.44 -16.72
CA LEU A 112 27.39 -20.10 -16.62
C LEU A 112 27.05 -19.74 -15.17
N ALA A 113 26.70 -20.72 -14.36
CA ALA A 113 26.28 -20.50 -12.98
C ALA A 113 26.79 -21.67 -12.10
N PRO A 114 28.01 -21.61 -11.60
CA PRO A 114 28.55 -22.66 -10.75
C PRO A 114 27.69 -22.90 -9.53
N GLY A 115 27.21 -24.14 -9.33
CA GLY A 115 26.38 -24.52 -8.19
C GLY A 115 24.88 -24.24 -8.35
N ALA A 116 24.44 -23.71 -9.49
CA ALA A 116 23.03 -23.61 -9.87
C ALA A 116 22.72 -24.45 -11.10
N ARG A 117 21.50 -25.00 -11.17
CA ARG A 117 21.02 -25.84 -12.28
C ARG A 117 19.80 -25.27 -12.98
N LEU A 118 18.99 -24.52 -12.26
CA LEU A 118 17.78 -23.88 -12.78
C LEU A 118 17.77 -22.39 -12.44
N LEU A 119 17.32 -21.59 -13.39
CA LEU A 119 16.89 -20.21 -13.16
C LEU A 119 15.37 -20.19 -13.20
N LEU A 120 14.78 -19.68 -12.14
CA LEU A 120 13.35 -19.39 -12.07
C LEU A 120 13.16 -17.89 -12.18
N GLU A 121 12.34 -17.49 -13.14
CA GLU A 121 11.83 -16.12 -13.24
C GLU A 121 10.34 -16.13 -12.92
N LEU A 122 9.93 -15.34 -11.92
CA LEU A 122 8.57 -15.24 -11.46
C LEU A 122 8.08 -13.81 -11.65
N GLN A 123 6.96 -13.64 -12.35
CA GLN A 123 6.33 -12.35 -12.61
C GLN A 123 4.91 -12.39 -12.10
N PRO A 124 4.56 -11.59 -11.06
CA PRO A 124 3.17 -11.52 -10.62
C PRO A 124 2.29 -10.94 -11.72
N ILE A 125 1.17 -11.58 -11.98
CA ILE A 125 0.21 -11.15 -13.02
C ILE A 125 -0.38 -9.79 -12.65
N GLU A 126 -0.54 -9.54 -11.36
CA GLU A 126 -1.09 -8.29 -10.84
C GLU A 126 -0.22 -7.05 -11.14
N HIS A 127 1.08 -7.21 -11.39
CA HIS A 127 1.95 -6.07 -11.70
C HIS A 127 1.62 -5.38 -13.03
N HIS A 128 1.19 -6.10 -14.06
CA HIS A 128 0.77 -5.48 -15.32
C HIS A 128 -0.58 -4.78 -15.17
N LEU A 129 -1.53 -5.40 -14.47
CA LEU A 129 -2.83 -4.81 -14.17
C LEU A 129 -2.71 -3.65 -13.16
N ALA A 130 -1.80 -3.75 -12.19
CA ALA A 130 -1.53 -2.70 -11.21
C ALA A 130 -0.89 -1.47 -11.86
N ALA A 131 0.09 -1.62 -12.74
CA ALA A 131 0.72 -0.50 -13.44
C ALA A 131 -0.28 0.25 -14.35
N THR A 132 -1.11 -0.47 -15.09
CA THR A 132 -2.17 0.13 -15.92
C THR A 132 -3.27 0.77 -15.06
N ARG A 133 -3.64 0.13 -13.94
CA ARG A 133 -4.56 0.72 -12.96
C ARG A 133 -3.99 1.97 -12.30
N GLU A 134 -2.70 1.96 -11.95
CA GLU A 134 -2.02 3.10 -11.34
C GLU A 134 -1.97 4.29 -12.33
N GLU A 135 -1.73 4.06 -13.61
CA GLU A 135 -1.80 5.08 -14.65
C GLU A 135 -3.21 5.69 -14.77
N HIS A 136 -4.23 4.87 -14.88
CA HIS A 136 -5.62 5.32 -14.91
C HIS A 136 -6.03 6.05 -13.61
N LEU A 137 -5.59 5.57 -12.46
CA LEU A 137 -5.85 6.22 -11.18
C LEU A 137 -5.19 7.62 -11.11
N ILE A 138 -3.95 7.77 -11.58
CA ILE A 138 -3.25 9.06 -11.60
C ILE A 138 -3.94 10.06 -12.55
N GLU A 139 -4.30 9.64 -13.76
CA GLU A 139 -5.02 10.48 -14.73
C GLU A 139 -6.41 10.90 -14.23
N GLN A 140 -7.18 9.94 -13.71
CA GLN A 140 -8.49 10.21 -13.13
C GLN A 140 -8.42 11.14 -11.92
N GLN A 141 -7.38 11.04 -11.10
CA GLN A 141 -7.17 11.89 -9.95
C GLN A 141 -6.83 13.34 -10.33
N GLN A 142 -6.01 13.53 -11.38
CA GLN A 142 -5.71 14.87 -11.87
C GLN A 142 -6.98 15.56 -12.38
N ALA A 143 -7.78 14.87 -13.18
CA ALA A 143 -9.06 15.37 -13.67
C ALA A 143 -10.04 15.65 -12.50
N SER A 144 -10.09 14.77 -11.50
CA SER A 144 -10.94 14.97 -10.31
C SER A 144 -10.50 16.17 -9.48
N ARG A 145 -9.19 16.43 -9.34
CA ARG A 145 -8.66 17.61 -8.61
C ARG A 145 -9.04 18.92 -9.31
N GLU A 146 -8.95 18.98 -10.63
CA GLU A 146 -9.37 20.18 -11.39
C GLU A 146 -10.86 20.42 -11.26
N LEU A 147 -11.67 19.38 -11.38
CA LEU A 147 -13.11 19.46 -11.17
C LEU A 147 -13.48 19.95 -9.77
N ILE A 148 -12.83 19.41 -8.72
CA ILE A 148 -13.07 19.85 -7.34
C ILE A 148 -12.67 21.30 -7.15
N ARG A 149 -11.54 21.74 -7.71
CA ARG A 149 -11.10 23.14 -7.62
C ARG A 149 -12.11 24.07 -8.27
N ASN A 150 -12.59 23.74 -9.45
CA ASN A 150 -13.57 24.54 -10.18
C ASN A 150 -14.93 24.56 -9.47
N LEU A 151 -15.44 23.37 -9.06
CA LEU A 151 -16.70 23.25 -8.32
C LEU A 151 -16.63 24.01 -6.99
N ALA A 152 -15.52 23.99 -6.29
CA ALA A 152 -15.41 24.68 -5.02
C ALA A 152 -15.38 26.19 -5.17
N HIS A 153 -14.77 26.73 -6.24
CA HIS A 153 -14.88 28.15 -6.57
C HIS A 153 -16.31 28.53 -6.92
N GLU A 154 -17.01 27.69 -7.70
CA GLU A 154 -18.39 27.91 -8.09
C GLU A 154 -19.39 27.75 -6.94
N ILE A 155 -19.11 26.90 -5.94
CA ILE A 155 -19.96 26.72 -4.75
C ILE A 155 -19.68 27.85 -3.70
N LYS A 156 -18.43 28.29 -3.58
CA LYS A 156 -18.06 29.36 -2.65
C LYS A 156 -18.82 30.66 -2.94
N ASN A 157 -19.04 30.97 -4.20
CA ASN A 157 -19.72 32.18 -4.64
C ASN A 157 -21.20 32.24 -4.16
N PRO A 158 -22.08 31.26 -4.45
CA PRO A 158 -23.45 31.27 -3.97
C PRO A 158 -23.54 31.19 -2.45
N LEU A 159 -22.66 30.43 -1.77
CA LEU A 159 -22.63 30.40 -0.31
C LEU A 159 -22.28 31.75 0.29
N GLY A 160 -21.34 32.48 -0.33
CA GLY A 160 -21.06 33.87 0.07
C GLY A 160 -22.24 34.79 -0.10
N GLY A 161 -23.02 34.64 -1.18
CA GLY A 161 -24.28 35.36 -1.41
C GLY A 161 -25.35 35.04 -0.38
N ILE A 162 -25.60 33.76 -0.07
CA ILE A 162 -26.56 33.31 0.95
C ILE A 162 -26.18 33.84 2.32
N ARG A 163 -24.90 33.76 2.69
CA ARG A 163 -24.38 34.31 3.95
C ARG A 163 -24.59 35.81 4.05
N GLY A 164 -24.22 36.54 2.98
CA GLY A 164 -24.38 38.01 2.94
C GLY A 164 -25.86 38.42 3.04
N ALA A 165 -26.75 37.76 2.32
CA ALA A 165 -28.19 38.00 2.39
C ALA A 165 -28.76 37.72 3.79
N ALA A 166 -28.34 36.62 4.44
CA ALA A 166 -28.75 36.28 5.78
C ALA A 166 -28.25 37.31 6.81
N GLN A 167 -27.02 37.86 6.63
CA GLN A 167 -26.49 38.91 7.50
C GLN A 167 -27.25 40.25 7.33
N LEU A 168 -27.61 40.60 6.11
CA LEU A 168 -28.44 41.80 5.86
C LEU A 168 -29.85 41.65 6.47
N LEU A 169 -30.45 40.47 6.30
CA LEU A 169 -31.73 40.13 6.91
C LEU A 169 -31.67 40.21 8.44
N GLU A 170 -30.62 39.71 9.08
CA GLU A 170 -30.42 39.77 10.52
C GLU A 170 -30.35 41.21 11.03
N TYR A 171 -29.80 42.11 10.25
CA TYR A 171 -29.70 43.52 10.57
C TYR A 171 -31.07 44.21 10.50
N GLU A 172 -31.91 43.89 9.53
CA GLU A 172 -33.23 44.48 9.27
C GLU A 172 -34.35 43.87 10.16
N LEU A 173 -34.15 42.67 10.71
CA LEU A 173 -35.17 41.98 11.50
C LEU A 173 -35.31 42.61 12.91
N PRO A 174 -36.48 43.17 13.26
CA PRO A 174 -36.72 43.74 14.61
C PRO A 174 -36.94 42.70 15.69
N ASN A 175 -37.38 41.47 15.30
CA ASN A 175 -37.73 40.41 16.23
C ASN A 175 -36.54 39.47 16.51
N PRO A 176 -36.06 39.38 17.78
CA PRO A 176 -34.94 38.52 18.14
C PRO A 176 -35.18 37.03 17.82
N ALA A 177 -36.40 36.54 17.90
CA ALA A 177 -36.73 35.14 17.58
C ALA A 177 -36.53 34.80 16.09
N LEU A 178 -36.69 35.79 15.22
CA LEU A 178 -36.41 35.60 13.78
C LEU A 178 -34.91 35.64 13.43
N LYS A 179 -34.10 36.31 14.29
CA LYS A 179 -32.63 36.32 14.15
C LYS A 179 -32.02 34.97 14.40
N GLU A 180 -32.64 34.10 15.14
CA GLU A 180 -32.18 32.73 15.35
C GLU A 180 -32.12 31.96 14.00
N TYR A 181 -33.11 32.14 13.12
CA TYR A 181 -33.11 31.51 11.80
C TYR A 181 -31.99 32.03 10.90
N THR A 182 -31.73 33.33 10.90
CA THR A 182 -30.63 33.89 10.11
C THR A 182 -29.26 33.43 10.61
N GLN A 183 -29.09 33.30 11.92
CA GLN A 183 -27.87 32.74 12.52
C GLN A 183 -27.65 31.28 12.15
N VAL A 184 -28.70 30.46 12.07
CA VAL A 184 -28.60 29.09 11.60
C VAL A 184 -28.14 29.06 10.14
N ILE A 185 -28.71 29.91 9.26
CA ILE A 185 -28.32 29.99 7.85
C ILE A 185 -26.85 30.40 7.72
N ILE A 186 -26.41 31.42 8.46
CA ILE A 186 -25.02 31.89 8.46
C ILE A 186 -24.08 30.75 8.90
N LYS A 187 -24.42 30.07 10.02
CA LYS A 187 -23.64 28.99 10.57
C LYS A 187 -23.51 27.81 9.61
N GLU A 188 -24.58 27.43 8.92
CA GLU A 188 -24.54 26.35 7.93
C GLU A 188 -23.78 26.77 6.66
N ALA A 189 -23.91 28.02 6.21
CA ALA A 189 -23.11 28.55 5.12
C ALA A 189 -21.60 28.56 5.43
N ASP A 190 -21.22 29.00 6.63
CA ASP A 190 -19.84 28.97 7.12
C ASP A 190 -19.32 27.52 7.22
N ARG A 191 -20.15 26.61 7.73
CA ARG A 191 -19.82 25.17 7.80
C ARG A 191 -19.55 24.56 6.42
N LEU A 192 -20.39 24.88 5.43
CA LEU A 192 -20.21 24.42 4.05
C LEU A 192 -18.94 25.05 3.41
N GLN A 193 -18.67 26.33 3.66
CA GLN A 193 -17.45 26.98 3.22
C GLN A 193 -16.21 26.32 3.83
N ASP A 194 -16.22 26.00 5.10
CA ASP A 194 -15.13 25.29 5.77
C ASP A 194 -14.92 23.88 5.22
N LEU A 195 -16.00 23.16 4.93
CA LEU A 195 -15.94 21.85 4.27
C LEU A 195 -15.28 21.97 2.89
N MET A 196 -15.69 22.98 2.08
CA MET A 196 -15.12 23.24 0.78
C MET A 196 -13.64 23.68 0.88
N GLN A 197 -13.29 24.50 1.87
CA GLN A 197 -11.89 24.87 2.10
C GLN A 197 -11.02 23.68 2.51
N ARG A 198 -11.55 22.73 3.26
CA ARG A 198 -10.83 21.49 3.60
C ARG A 198 -10.60 20.62 2.36
N LEU A 199 -11.53 20.63 1.38
CA LEU A 199 -11.36 19.99 0.08
C LEU A 199 -10.32 20.68 -0.80
N LEU A 200 -10.29 22.02 -0.75
CA LEU A 200 -9.44 22.88 -1.59
C LEU A 200 -8.12 23.22 -0.97
N ARG A 201 -7.94 23.05 0.34
CA ARG A 201 -6.69 23.49 0.95
C ARG A 201 -5.56 23.00 0.06
N PRO A 202 -4.89 23.95 -0.67
CA PRO A 202 -3.56 23.67 -1.13
C PRO A 202 -2.83 23.28 0.15
N HIS A 203 -2.35 22.09 0.19
CA HIS A 203 -1.77 21.52 1.37
C HIS A 203 -0.82 22.54 1.98
N ARG A 204 -0.96 22.75 3.29
CA ARG A 204 0.12 23.36 4.06
C ARG A 204 1.42 22.84 3.45
N PRO A 205 2.37 23.69 3.07
CA PRO A 205 3.62 23.24 2.49
C PRO A 205 4.12 22.08 3.34
N MET A 206 4.42 20.96 2.71
CA MET A 206 4.95 19.79 3.41
C MET A 206 6.12 20.26 4.25
N LEU A 207 6.09 20.00 5.54
CA LEU A 207 7.21 20.26 6.46
C LEU A 207 7.92 18.93 6.67
N PRO A 208 8.83 18.53 5.74
CA PRO A 208 9.47 17.24 5.81
C PRO A 208 10.41 17.21 7.01
N THR A 209 10.22 16.23 7.85
CA THR A 209 11.09 15.91 8.98
C THR A 209 11.42 14.43 8.92
N THR A 210 12.45 14.02 9.60
CA THR A 210 12.73 12.60 9.83
C THR A 210 11.67 12.04 10.77
N VAL A 211 10.97 11.00 10.36
CA VAL A 211 9.80 10.45 11.06
C VAL A 211 9.93 8.95 11.23
N ASN A 212 9.66 8.49 12.45
CA ASN A 212 9.47 7.08 12.74
C ASN A 212 7.99 6.71 12.51
N ILE A 213 7.73 5.79 11.58
CA ILE A 213 6.36 5.39 11.26
C ILE A 213 5.63 4.76 12.45
N HIS A 214 6.34 4.03 13.31
CA HIS A 214 5.73 3.38 14.46
C HIS A 214 5.20 4.38 15.48
N GLU A 215 5.85 5.55 15.64
CA GLU A 215 5.31 6.65 16.47
C GLU A 215 3.99 7.19 15.92
N ILE A 216 3.92 7.32 14.58
CA ILE A 216 2.68 7.71 13.89
C ILE A 216 1.58 6.69 14.17
N LEU A 217 1.89 5.39 14.01
CA LEU A 217 0.93 4.31 14.23
C LEU A 217 0.45 4.25 15.69
N GLU A 218 1.34 4.45 16.67
CA GLU A 218 0.94 4.52 18.08
C GLU A 218 0.07 5.74 18.38
N ARG A 219 0.32 6.88 17.74
CA ARG A 219 -0.54 8.05 17.85
C ARG A 219 -1.92 7.78 17.27
N VAL A 220 -2.00 7.18 16.07
CA VAL A 220 -3.27 6.79 15.45
C VAL A 220 -4.03 5.79 16.33
N ARG A 221 -3.34 4.77 16.85
CA ARG A 221 -3.92 3.80 17.77
C ARG A 221 -4.54 4.46 19.02
N SER A 222 -3.84 5.44 19.60
CA SER A 222 -4.33 6.17 20.76
C SER A 222 -5.57 6.98 20.44
N LEU A 223 -5.62 7.63 19.25
CA LEU A 223 -6.78 8.40 18.80
C LEU A 223 -8.00 7.51 18.55
N LEU A 224 -7.78 6.35 17.87
CA LEU A 224 -8.87 5.40 17.62
C LEU A 224 -9.45 4.82 18.91
N LYS A 225 -8.61 4.47 19.89
CA LYS A 225 -9.07 3.99 21.19
C LYS A 225 -9.87 5.03 21.97
N ALA A 226 -9.54 6.30 21.81
CA ALA A 226 -10.29 7.39 22.43
C ALA A 226 -11.64 7.64 21.73
N GLU A 227 -11.68 7.47 20.40
CA GLU A 227 -12.89 7.69 19.59
C GLU A 227 -13.87 6.50 19.66
N PHE A 228 -13.32 5.27 19.78
CA PHE A 228 -14.08 4.03 19.89
C PHE A 228 -13.77 3.31 21.22
N PRO A 229 -14.27 3.79 22.34
CA PRO A 229 -14.06 3.19 23.65
C PRO A 229 -14.92 1.93 23.80
N GLY A 230 -14.48 0.80 23.28
CA GLY A 230 -15.28 -0.42 23.30
C GLY A 230 -14.49 -1.66 22.91
N MET A 231 -15.08 -2.48 22.06
CA MET A 231 -14.55 -3.80 21.68
C MET A 231 -13.54 -3.75 20.50
N LEU A 232 -13.14 -2.56 20.05
CA LEU A 232 -12.17 -2.43 18.97
C LEU A 232 -10.78 -2.89 19.43
N THR A 233 -10.34 -4.01 18.87
CA THR A 233 -8.99 -4.55 19.09
C THR A 233 -8.04 -4.03 18.02
N ILE A 234 -6.89 -3.47 18.42
CA ILE A 234 -5.86 -3.00 17.49
C ILE A 234 -4.57 -3.76 17.75
N VAL A 235 -4.26 -4.68 16.82
CA VAL A 235 -3.08 -5.54 16.84
C VAL A 235 -1.91 -4.85 16.13
N ARG A 236 -0.70 -5.01 16.68
CA ARG A 236 0.56 -4.47 16.14
C ARG A 236 1.37 -5.62 15.55
N ASP A 237 1.71 -5.49 14.28
CA ASP A 237 2.60 -6.42 13.57
C ASP A 237 3.69 -5.59 12.87
N TYR A 238 4.60 -5.05 13.70
CA TYR A 238 5.60 -4.08 13.29
C TYR A 238 6.93 -4.74 12.96
N ASP A 239 7.50 -4.35 11.82
CA ASP A 239 8.88 -4.63 11.46
C ASP A 239 9.78 -3.57 12.11
N THR A 240 10.45 -3.96 13.21
CA THR A 240 11.32 -3.06 13.97
C THR A 240 12.61 -2.68 13.23
N SER A 241 12.91 -3.32 12.09
CA SER A 241 14.07 -3.01 11.26
C SER A 241 13.85 -1.85 10.29
N LEU A 242 12.62 -1.31 10.23
CA LEU A 242 12.29 -0.19 9.35
C LEU A 242 13.09 1.06 9.73
N PRO A 243 13.82 1.67 8.78
CA PRO A 243 14.46 2.95 9.02
C PRO A 243 13.43 4.09 9.05
N GLU A 244 13.85 5.22 9.56
CA GLU A 244 13.08 6.46 9.52
C GLU A 244 12.89 6.93 8.08
N LEU A 245 11.77 7.58 7.81
CA LEU A 245 11.46 8.17 6.51
C LEU A 245 11.41 9.70 6.61
N VAL A 246 11.60 10.37 5.48
CA VAL A 246 11.42 11.81 5.38
C VAL A 246 9.97 12.11 4.99
N GLY A 247 9.26 12.83 5.86
CA GLY A 247 7.84 13.11 5.63
C GLY A 247 7.26 14.15 6.59
N ASP A 248 6.03 14.56 6.32
CA ASP A 248 5.24 15.42 7.20
C ASP A 248 4.46 14.54 8.18
N ARG A 249 4.86 14.60 9.46
CA ARG A 249 4.30 13.79 10.53
C ARG A 249 2.78 13.93 10.65
N GLU A 250 2.25 15.14 10.56
CA GLU A 250 0.82 15.41 10.73
C GLU A 250 0.01 14.90 9.54
N GLN A 251 0.52 15.05 8.31
CA GLN A 251 -0.13 14.53 7.11
C GLN A 251 -0.16 13.00 7.14
N LEU A 252 0.91 12.34 7.56
CA LEU A 252 0.95 10.88 7.69
C LEU A 252 0.03 10.35 8.79
N ILE A 253 -0.03 11.03 9.96
CA ILE A 253 -1.01 10.70 11.00
C ILE A 253 -2.43 10.79 10.42
N GLN A 254 -2.75 11.87 9.73
CA GLN A 254 -4.08 12.08 9.16
C GLN A 254 -4.42 11.04 8.08
N ALA A 255 -3.45 10.69 7.22
CA ALA A 255 -3.63 9.68 6.19
C ALA A 255 -3.98 8.31 6.80
N VAL A 256 -3.16 7.85 7.74
CA VAL A 256 -3.38 6.56 8.40
C VAL A 256 -4.65 6.57 9.25
N LEU A 257 -4.91 7.67 9.97
CA LEU A 257 -6.11 7.82 10.79
C LEU A 257 -7.38 7.76 9.94
N ASN A 258 -7.41 8.39 8.77
CA ASN A 258 -8.57 8.33 7.89
C ASN A 258 -8.87 6.90 7.41
N VAL A 259 -7.83 6.14 7.05
CA VAL A 259 -7.97 4.73 6.66
C VAL A 259 -8.46 3.89 7.83
N ALA A 260 -7.79 3.98 8.98
CA ALA A 260 -8.09 3.17 10.15
C ALA A 260 -9.42 3.53 10.80
N ARG A 261 -9.83 4.82 10.76
CA ARG A 261 -11.16 5.26 11.19
C ARG A 261 -12.26 4.67 10.30
N ASN A 262 -12.03 4.62 8.98
CA ASN A 262 -12.98 3.98 8.07
C ASN A 262 -13.15 2.49 8.37
N ALA A 263 -12.07 1.78 8.70
CA ALA A 263 -12.10 0.39 9.16
C ALA A 263 -12.92 0.24 10.45
N ALA A 264 -12.60 1.02 11.50
CA ALA A 264 -13.32 0.99 12.76
C ALA A 264 -14.81 1.29 12.59
N GLN A 265 -15.15 2.30 11.79
CA GLN A 265 -16.53 2.66 11.49
C GLN A 265 -17.26 1.58 10.67
N ALA A 266 -16.57 0.85 9.77
CA ALA A 266 -17.18 -0.25 9.01
C ALA A 266 -17.63 -1.40 9.92
N MET A 267 -16.93 -1.57 11.02
CA MET A 267 -17.19 -2.58 12.04
C MET A 267 -18.07 -2.04 13.20
N ALA A 268 -18.62 -0.82 13.09
CA ALA A 268 -19.37 -0.15 14.15
C ALA A 268 -18.61 -0.05 15.49
N GLY A 269 -17.29 -0.03 15.46
CA GLY A 269 -16.42 0.00 16.64
C GLY A 269 -16.22 -1.34 17.34
N ASP A 270 -16.66 -2.45 16.72
CA ASP A 270 -16.50 -3.80 17.24
C ASP A 270 -15.79 -4.67 16.18
N GLY A 271 -14.56 -5.08 16.46
CA GLY A 271 -13.76 -5.87 15.53
C GLY A 271 -12.26 -5.74 15.75
N GLU A 272 -11.50 -6.20 14.78
CA GLU A 272 -10.04 -6.20 14.83
C GLU A 272 -9.42 -5.40 13.68
N ILE A 273 -8.48 -4.53 14.02
CA ILE A 273 -7.61 -3.85 13.07
C ILE A 273 -6.17 -4.31 13.31
N VAL A 274 -5.51 -4.85 12.29
CA VAL A 274 -4.08 -5.17 12.33
C VAL A 274 -3.32 -4.07 11.61
N LEU A 275 -2.38 -3.42 12.32
CA LEU A 275 -1.42 -2.48 11.75
C LEU A 275 -0.12 -3.24 11.49
N ARG A 276 0.17 -3.51 10.22
CA ARG A 276 1.35 -4.27 9.79
C ARG A 276 2.30 -3.40 9.02
N THR A 277 3.58 -3.45 9.37
CA THR A 277 4.65 -2.77 8.63
C THR A 277 5.68 -3.76 8.11
N ARG A 278 6.19 -3.55 6.89
CA ARG A 278 7.26 -4.35 6.29
C ARG A 278 8.18 -3.46 5.45
N VAL A 279 9.44 -3.84 5.34
CA VAL A 279 10.40 -3.23 4.43
C VAL A 279 10.26 -3.86 3.03
N LEU A 280 10.25 -3.03 1.99
CA LEU A 280 10.35 -3.46 0.59
C LEU A 280 11.67 -2.97 0.00
N ARG A 281 12.32 -3.81 -0.81
CA ARG A 281 13.58 -3.46 -1.48
C ARG A 281 13.38 -3.43 -2.99
N GLN A 282 14.11 -2.53 -3.66
CA GLN A 282 14.12 -2.40 -5.13
C GLN A 282 12.71 -2.29 -5.73
N VAL A 283 11.88 -1.44 -5.12
CA VAL A 283 10.46 -1.27 -5.50
C VAL A 283 10.28 -0.07 -6.42
N THR A 284 9.35 -0.19 -7.37
CA THR A 284 8.91 0.94 -8.20
C THR A 284 7.61 1.51 -7.64
N LEU A 285 7.61 2.80 -7.28
CA LEU A 285 6.44 3.55 -6.82
C LEU A 285 6.26 4.76 -7.73
N ALA A 286 5.04 5.00 -8.20
CA ALA A 286 4.72 6.15 -9.07
C ALA A 286 5.73 6.33 -10.21
N LYS A 287 6.07 5.25 -10.92
CA LYS A 287 7.04 5.20 -12.05
C LYS A 287 8.51 5.48 -11.66
N LYS A 288 8.82 5.74 -10.39
CA LYS A 288 10.19 5.93 -9.91
C LYS A 288 10.67 4.72 -9.12
N ARG A 289 11.88 4.25 -9.41
CA ARG A 289 12.50 3.13 -8.71
C ARG A 289 13.19 3.62 -7.44
N TYR A 290 12.88 2.96 -6.33
CA TYR A 290 13.49 3.23 -5.03
C TYR A 290 14.24 2.01 -4.54
N ARG A 291 15.38 2.24 -3.90
CA ARG A 291 16.16 1.15 -3.29
C ARG A 291 15.42 0.52 -2.12
N MET A 292 14.66 1.33 -1.40
CA MET A 292 13.91 0.88 -0.23
C MET A 292 12.60 1.66 -0.11
N ALA A 293 11.56 0.97 0.28
CA ALA A 293 10.28 1.56 0.67
C ALA A 293 9.71 0.84 1.89
N MET A 294 8.81 1.50 2.57
CA MET A 294 8.01 0.93 3.63
C MET A 294 6.64 0.55 3.08
N GLU A 295 6.16 -0.62 3.46
CA GLU A 295 4.77 -1.04 3.28
C GLU A 295 4.06 -1.02 4.63
N LEU A 296 2.97 -0.26 4.71
CA LEU A 296 2.03 -0.25 5.82
C LEU A 296 0.71 -0.86 5.36
N LYS A 297 0.25 -1.91 6.03
CA LYS A 297 -1.08 -2.49 5.82
C LYS A 297 -1.96 -2.19 7.02
N VAL A 298 -3.15 -1.66 6.75
CA VAL A 298 -4.26 -1.56 7.69
C VAL A 298 -5.26 -2.63 7.28
N ILE A 299 -5.39 -3.66 8.11
CA ILE A 299 -6.19 -4.85 7.84
C ILE A 299 -7.35 -4.86 8.84
N ASP A 300 -8.57 -4.94 8.35
CA ASP A 300 -9.76 -5.10 9.19
C ASP A 300 -10.53 -6.37 8.84
N ASN A 301 -11.29 -6.88 9.81
CA ASN A 301 -12.17 -8.04 9.68
C ASN A 301 -13.64 -7.63 9.44
N GLY A 302 -13.86 -6.45 8.89
CA GLY A 302 -15.17 -5.88 8.63
C GLY A 302 -15.93 -6.55 7.48
N PRO A 303 -17.12 -6.01 7.14
CA PRO A 303 -18.01 -6.59 6.13
C PRO A 303 -17.47 -6.51 4.69
N GLY A 304 -16.37 -5.79 4.46
CA GLY A 304 -15.85 -5.52 3.14
C GLY A 304 -16.42 -4.25 2.51
N ILE A 305 -15.92 -3.92 1.33
CA ILE A 305 -16.35 -2.77 0.53
C ILE A 305 -17.17 -3.29 -0.66
N PRO A 306 -18.41 -2.80 -0.86
CA PRO A 306 -19.23 -3.15 -2.02
C PRO A 306 -18.53 -2.86 -3.35
N ASP A 307 -18.73 -3.71 -4.34
CA ASP A 307 -18.04 -3.63 -5.63
C ASP A 307 -18.33 -2.32 -6.39
N ASP A 308 -19.54 -1.79 -6.28
CA ASP A 308 -20.00 -0.54 -6.89
C ASP A 308 -19.27 0.69 -6.32
N ILE A 309 -18.79 0.61 -5.07
CA ILE A 309 -18.06 1.68 -4.39
C ILE A 309 -16.56 1.49 -4.56
N ARG A 310 -16.08 0.24 -4.61
CA ARG A 310 -14.66 -0.10 -4.59
C ARG A 310 -13.84 0.62 -5.66
N GLU A 311 -14.38 0.75 -6.89
CA GLU A 311 -13.70 1.45 -7.98
C GLU A 311 -13.64 2.97 -7.78
N ARG A 312 -14.59 3.53 -6.99
CA ARG A 312 -14.76 4.96 -6.80
C ARG A 312 -14.48 5.44 -5.39
N MET A 313 -14.03 4.55 -4.47
CA MET A 313 -13.87 4.88 -3.05
C MET A 313 -12.86 5.99 -2.75
N PHE A 314 -11.93 6.25 -3.67
CA PHE A 314 -10.98 7.36 -3.58
C PHE A 314 -11.49 8.66 -4.21
N TYR A 315 -12.65 8.63 -4.88
CA TYR A 315 -13.25 9.87 -5.39
C TYR A 315 -13.87 10.67 -4.24
N PRO A 316 -13.78 12.01 -4.34
CA PRO A 316 -14.40 12.88 -3.34
C PRO A 316 -15.91 12.69 -3.30
N LEU A 317 -16.46 12.84 -2.09
CA LEU A 317 -17.90 12.74 -1.82
C LEU A 317 -18.50 11.34 -2.08
N VAL A 318 -17.70 10.35 -2.40
CA VAL A 318 -18.16 8.96 -2.47
C VAL A 318 -18.14 8.36 -1.06
N SER A 319 -19.30 7.95 -0.59
CA SER A 319 -19.50 7.32 0.71
C SER A 319 -20.47 6.17 0.59
N GLY A 320 -20.13 5.02 1.17
CA GLY A 320 -21.03 3.87 1.31
C GLY A 320 -21.88 3.93 2.58
N ARG A 321 -21.88 5.07 3.29
CA ARG A 321 -22.62 5.24 4.56
C ARG A 321 -23.41 6.51 4.56
N GLU A 322 -24.59 6.47 5.19
CA GLU A 322 -25.36 7.65 5.49
C GLU A 322 -24.58 8.57 6.44
N GLY A 323 -24.50 9.86 6.10
CA GLY A 323 -23.77 10.87 6.88
C GLY A 323 -22.25 10.86 6.73
N GLY A 324 -21.67 9.97 5.95
CA GLY A 324 -20.24 9.99 5.61
C GLY A 324 -19.90 11.13 4.68
N SER A 325 -18.84 11.91 4.97
CA SER A 325 -18.39 13.02 4.11
C SER A 325 -17.83 12.58 2.77
N GLY A 326 -17.44 11.29 2.63
CA GLY A 326 -16.76 10.76 1.43
C GLY A 326 -15.39 11.38 1.14
N LEU A 327 -14.77 12.08 2.10
CA LEU A 327 -13.53 12.83 1.91
C LEU A 327 -12.31 12.16 2.52
N GLY A 328 -12.51 11.27 3.49
CA GLY A 328 -11.42 10.70 4.29
C GLY A 328 -10.38 9.96 3.44
N LEU A 329 -10.83 9.08 2.54
CA LEU A 329 -9.93 8.30 1.68
C LEU A 329 -9.24 9.16 0.61
N THR A 330 -9.94 10.15 0.07
CA THR A 330 -9.36 11.13 -0.87
C THR A 330 -8.23 11.92 -0.21
N ILE A 331 -8.43 12.36 1.04
CA ILE A 331 -7.39 13.06 1.82
C ILE A 331 -6.21 12.13 2.11
N ALA A 332 -6.48 10.89 2.51
CA ALA A 332 -5.44 9.90 2.76
C ALA A 332 -4.58 9.66 1.52
N GLN A 333 -5.22 9.46 0.37
CA GLN A 333 -4.54 9.28 -0.90
C GLN A 333 -3.69 10.50 -1.29
N ASN A 334 -4.22 11.70 -1.14
CA ASN A 334 -3.47 12.94 -1.42
C ASN A 334 -2.20 13.04 -0.56
N PHE A 335 -2.29 12.78 0.75
CA PHE A 335 -1.14 12.85 1.63
C PHE A 335 -0.10 11.79 1.31
N VAL A 336 -0.52 10.56 1.00
CA VAL A 336 0.38 9.49 0.57
C VAL A 336 1.12 9.87 -0.71
N GLN A 337 0.42 10.45 -1.69
CA GLN A 337 1.03 10.91 -2.95
C GLN A 337 2.00 12.08 -2.77
N HIS A 338 1.72 13.00 -1.84
CA HIS A 338 2.67 14.07 -1.49
C HIS A 338 3.99 13.52 -0.97
N HIS A 339 3.95 12.34 -0.36
CA HIS A 339 5.13 11.60 0.09
C HIS A 339 5.68 10.65 -0.99
N HIS A 340 5.30 10.85 -2.25
CA HIS A 340 5.69 9.99 -3.38
C HIS A 340 5.31 8.51 -3.20
N GLY A 341 4.28 8.25 -2.39
CA GLY A 341 3.79 6.93 -2.10
C GLY A 341 2.57 6.54 -2.93
N THR A 342 2.13 5.30 -2.73
CA THR A 342 0.90 4.73 -3.30
C THR A 342 -0.01 4.19 -2.20
N ILE A 343 -1.32 4.18 -2.45
CA ILE A 343 -2.32 3.56 -1.59
C ILE A 343 -3.23 2.68 -2.43
N ASP A 344 -3.37 1.43 -2.03
CA ASP A 344 -4.19 0.41 -2.68
C ASP A 344 -5.15 -0.22 -1.69
N CYS A 345 -6.22 -0.85 -2.19
CA CYS A 345 -7.17 -1.57 -1.37
C CYS A 345 -7.58 -2.90 -2.02
N ILE A 346 -7.52 -3.96 -1.23
CA ILE A 346 -8.09 -5.25 -1.55
C ILE A 346 -9.15 -5.53 -0.49
N SER A 347 -10.39 -5.81 -0.92
CA SER A 347 -11.49 -6.03 0.00
C SER A 347 -12.33 -7.23 -0.42
N ARG A 348 -12.69 -8.02 0.59
CA ARG A 348 -13.63 -9.14 0.51
C ARG A 348 -14.42 -9.19 1.82
N PRO A 349 -15.61 -9.79 1.85
CA PRO A 349 -16.34 -9.96 3.10
C PRO A 349 -15.47 -10.65 4.17
N GLY A 350 -15.38 -10.04 5.34
CA GLY A 350 -14.56 -10.52 6.46
C GLY A 350 -13.09 -10.09 6.40
N GLN A 351 -12.65 -9.38 5.37
CA GLN A 351 -11.28 -8.84 5.34
C GLN A 351 -11.15 -7.68 4.34
N THR A 352 -10.77 -6.50 4.83
CA THR A 352 -10.32 -5.38 3.99
C THR A 352 -8.87 -5.05 4.32
N VAL A 353 -8.06 -4.87 3.30
CA VAL A 353 -6.63 -4.55 3.40
C VAL A 353 -6.35 -3.28 2.63
N PHE A 354 -6.07 -2.20 3.33
CA PHE A 354 -5.49 -1.01 2.74
C PHE A 354 -3.97 -1.10 2.82
N THR A 355 -3.30 -0.96 1.70
CA THR A 355 -1.84 -1.01 1.60
C THR A 355 -1.29 0.36 1.21
N ILE A 356 -0.50 0.97 2.08
CA ILE A 356 0.22 2.24 1.84
C ILE A 356 1.68 1.91 1.66
N ARG A 357 2.28 2.38 0.56
CA ARG A 357 3.72 2.24 0.31
C ARG A 357 4.35 3.62 0.22
N LEU A 358 5.40 3.84 0.97
CA LEU A 358 6.13 5.12 1.03
C LEU A 358 7.63 4.88 0.79
N PRO A 359 8.30 5.70 -0.02
CA PRO A 359 9.75 5.62 -0.17
C PRO A 359 10.43 5.99 1.16
N VAL A 360 11.49 5.27 1.49
CA VAL A 360 12.29 5.50 2.71
C VAL A 360 13.56 6.30 2.40
N GLU A 361 13.98 6.32 1.13
CA GLU A 361 15.15 7.09 0.71
C GLU A 361 14.84 8.59 0.66
N PRO A 362 15.77 9.45 1.09
CA PRO A 362 15.65 10.87 0.84
C PRO A 362 15.61 11.11 -0.67
N VAL A 363 14.74 12.00 -1.09
CA VAL A 363 14.57 12.43 -2.49
C VAL A 363 15.78 13.19 -2.98
#